data_6cec14f9fea3bf102f9a8eeb7847f116
#
_entry.id   6cec14f9fea3bf102f9a8eeb7847f116
#
_cell.length_a   1.000
_cell.length_b   1.000
_cell.length_c   1.000
_cell.angle_alpha   90.00
_cell.angle_beta   90.00
_cell.angle_gamma   90.00
#
_symmetry.space_group_name_H-M   'P 1'
#
loop_
_entity.id
_entity.type
_entity.pdbx_description
1 polymer ?
#
loop_
_entity_poly.entity_id
_entity_poly.type
_entity_poly.pdbx_seq_one_letter_code
_entity_poly.pdbx_strand_id
1 'polypeptide(L)'
;MTPGRLLAVSDLHVSHPRNRRWVADLPPGSPGDWLLVAGDLAEKVEDIEWTLRTLRSCYGTVVWVPGNHDLWAHPRDPVKLRGEARYQHLVALCRDLGVITP
;
A
#
# COMPACT_ATOMS: atom_id res chain seq x y z
N MET A 1 -1.07 -28.32 7.73
CA MET A 1 -0.59 -26.97 7.40
C MET A 1 -1.29 -26.47 6.17
N THR A 2 -1.93 -25.30 6.24
CA THR A 2 -2.64 -24.73 5.09
C THR A 2 -1.62 -24.03 4.19
N PRO A 3 -1.60 -24.33 2.87
CA PRO A 3 -0.73 -23.60 1.94
C PRO A 3 -1.08 -22.13 1.90
N GLY A 4 -0.07 -21.27 1.75
CA GLY A 4 -0.28 -19.86 1.55
C GLY A 4 -0.90 -19.58 0.18
N ARG A 5 -1.62 -18.45 0.09
CA ARG A 5 -2.23 -17.99 -1.16
C ARG A 5 -1.43 -16.83 -1.73
N LEU A 6 -1.44 -16.71 -3.06
CA LEU A 6 -0.94 -15.53 -3.74
C LEU A 6 -2.14 -14.69 -4.20
N LEU A 7 -2.29 -13.52 -3.61
CA LEU A 7 -3.40 -12.61 -3.85
C LEU A 7 -2.87 -11.31 -4.46
N ALA A 8 -3.73 -10.58 -5.15
CA ALA A 8 -3.36 -9.30 -5.74
C ALA A 8 -4.51 -8.29 -5.63
N VAL A 9 -4.17 -7.03 -5.43
CA VAL A 9 -5.09 -5.89 -5.46
C VAL A 9 -4.44 -4.73 -6.19
N SER A 10 -5.27 -3.83 -6.73
CA SER A 10 -4.81 -2.58 -7.33
C SER A 10 -5.90 -1.53 -7.22
N ASP A 11 -5.54 -0.28 -7.45
CA ASP A 11 -6.51 0.83 -7.58
C ASP A 11 -7.45 0.95 -6.38
N LEU A 12 -6.89 0.84 -5.17
CA LEU A 12 -7.69 0.90 -3.95
C LEU A 12 -8.24 2.30 -3.67
N HIS A 13 -7.52 3.36 -4.08
CA HIS A 13 -7.96 4.75 -3.99
C HIS A 13 -8.65 5.07 -2.64
N VAL A 14 -7.91 4.87 -1.54
CA VAL A 14 -8.46 4.97 -0.18
C VAL A 14 -8.80 6.39 0.25
N SER A 15 -8.49 7.42 -0.57
CA SER A 15 -9.00 8.76 -0.35
C SER A 15 -10.52 8.82 -0.42
N HIS A 16 -11.15 7.86 -1.09
CA HIS A 16 -12.60 7.70 -1.08
C HIS A 16 -13.02 6.91 0.17
N PRO A 17 -13.90 7.47 1.02
CA PRO A 17 -14.25 6.83 2.30
C PRO A 17 -14.79 5.41 2.17
N ARG A 18 -15.55 5.13 1.12
CA ARG A 18 -16.09 3.77 0.88
C ARG A 18 -14.96 2.78 0.64
N ASN A 19 -13.95 3.17 -0.14
CA ASN A 19 -12.82 2.31 -0.46
C ASN A 19 -11.95 2.10 0.80
N ARG A 20 -11.76 3.16 1.58
CA ARG A 20 -11.03 3.08 2.84
C ARG A 20 -11.70 2.09 3.79
N ARG A 21 -13.01 2.14 3.89
CA ARG A 21 -13.78 1.21 4.73
C ARG A 21 -13.62 -0.23 4.26
N TRP A 22 -13.63 -0.44 2.94
CA TRP A 22 -13.43 -1.77 2.38
C TRP A 22 -12.08 -2.36 2.79
N VAL A 23 -11.01 -1.58 2.72
CA VAL A 23 -9.69 -2.00 3.16
C VAL A 23 -9.67 -2.28 4.67
N ALA A 24 -10.27 -1.40 5.47
CA ALA A 24 -10.31 -1.55 6.93
C ALA A 24 -11.07 -2.81 7.36
N ASP A 25 -12.05 -3.23 6.57
CA ASP A 25 -12.92 -4.37 6.89
C ASP A 25 -12.41 -5.69 6.30
N LEU A 26 -11.24 -5.70 5.65
CA LEU A 26 -10.68 -6.93 5.09
C LEU A 26 -10.44 -7.96 6.21
N PRO A 27 -10.88 -9.21 6.00
CA PRO A 27 -10.59 -10.26 6.97
C PRO A 27 -9.09 -10.57 6.99
N PRO A 28 -8.54 -10.95 8.15
CA PRO A 28 -7.13 -11.34 8.23
C PRO A 28 -6.84 -12.52 7.32
N GLY A 29 -5.70 -12.46 6.62
CA GLY A 29 -5.18 -13.59 5.89
C GLY A 29 -4.39 -14.53 6.81
N SER A 30 -3.82 -15.59 6.24
CA SER A 30 -2.94 -16.48 6.98
C SER A 30 -1.48 -16.02 6.87
N PRO A 31 -0.60 -16.46 7.81
CA PRO A 31 0.81 -16.04 7.78
C PRO A 31 1.56 -16.40 6.49
N GLY A 32 1.10 -17.42 5.76
CA GLY A 32 1.73 -17.82 4.51
C GLY A 32 1.19 -17.09 3.28
N ASP A 33 0.20 -16.21 3.44
CA ASP A 33 -0.40 -15.49 2.33
C ASP A 33 0.53 -14.37 1.85
N TRP A 34 0.61 -14.22 0.53
CA TRP A 34 1.30 -13.12 -0.16
C TRP A 34 0.28 -12.23 -0.81
N LEU A 35 0.40 -10.93 -0.58
CA LEU A 35 -0.43 -9.93 -1.26
C LEU A 35 0.44 -9.04 -2.13
N LEU A 36 0.14 -9.05 -3.43
CA LEU A 36 0.76 -8.14 -4.39
C LEU A 36 -0.11 -6.90 -4.50
N VAL A 37 0.46 -5.74 -4.22
CA VAL A 37 -0.25 -4.45 -4.27
C VAL A 37 0.25 -3.71 -5.51
N ALA A 38 -0.55 -3.72 -6.56
CA ALA A 38 -0.19 -3.19 -7.87
C ALA A 38 -0.62 -1.72 -8.02
N GLY A 39 -0.18 -0.88 -7.10
CA GLY A 39 -0.25 0.58 -7.22
C GLY A 39 -1.62 1.23 -7.03
N ASP A 40 -1.60 2.55 -7.14
CA ASP A 40 -2.76 3.44 -7.05
C ASP A 40 -3.55 3.27 -5.74
N LEU A 41 -2.82 3.28 -4.62
CA LEU A 41 -3.42 3.20 -3.29
C LEU A 41 -4.06 4.51 -2.88
N ALA A 42 -3.36 5.61 -3.11
CA ALA A 42 -3.81 6.96 -2.77
C ALA A 42 -2.85 7.98 -3.35
N GLU A 43 -3.16 9.26 -3.17
CA GLU A 43 -2.32 10.35 -3.64
C GLU A 43 -1.49 10.99 -2.52
N LYS A 44 -1.97 10.93 -1.26
CA LYS A 44 -1.23 11.44 -0.11
C LYS A 44 -0.41 10.34 0.53
N VAL A 45 0.80 10.69 0.96
CA VAL A 45 1.70 9.73 1.62
C VAL A 45 1.06 9.15 2.88
N GLU A 46 0.36 9.94 3.67
CA GLU A 46 -0.29 9.46 4.89
C GLU A 46 -1.33 8.37 4.61
N ASP A 47 -2.06 8.49 3.50
CA ASP A 47 -3.06 7.50 3.09
C ASP A 47 -2.39 6.23 2.54
N ILE A 48 -1.29 6.39 1.81
CA ILE A 48 -0.48 5.27 1.33
C ILE A 48 0.08 4.50 2.52
N GLU A 49 0.63 5.22 3.51
CA GLU A 49 1.17 4.61 4.73
C GLU A 49 0.09 3.83 5.48
N TRP A 50 -1.07 4.44 5.69
CA TRP A 50 -2.18 3.78 6.37
C TRP A 50 -2.59 2.48 5.66
N THR A 51 -2.69 2.54 4.34
CA THR A 51 -3.11 1.39 3.53
C THR A 51 -2.11 0.25 3.65
N LEU A 52 -0.82 0.54 3.44
CA LEU A 52 0.23 -0.48 3.51
C LEU A 52 0.34 -1.06 4.92
N ARG A 53 0.23 -0.24 5.95
CA ARG A 53 0.24 -0.70 7.35
C ARG A 53 -0.93 -1.63 7.63
N THR A 54 -2.13 -1.27 7.16
CA THR A 54 -3.33 -2.07 7.34
C THR A 54 -3.20 -3.41 6.63
N LEU A 55 -2.75 -3.41 5.38
CA LEU A 55 -2.56 -4.65 4.61
C LEU A 55 -1.48 -5.52 5.22
N ARG A 56 -0.37 -4.92 5.69
CA ARG A 56 0.71 -5.67 6.32
C ARG A 56 0.26 -6.36 7.61
N SER A 57 -0.71 -5.78 8.32
CA SER A 57 -1.26 -6.41 9.51
C SER A 57 -2.17 -7.61 9.19
N CYS A 58 -2.67 -7.70 7.96
CA CYS A 58 -3.59 -8.74 7.52
C CYS A 58 -2.90 -9.91 6.82
N TYR A 59 -1.77 -9.68 6.16
CA TYR A 59 -1.12 -10.68 5.32
C TYR A 59 0.34 -10.89 5.73
N GLY A 60 0.82 -12.13 5.59
CA GLY A 60 2.17 -12.49 6.00
C GLY A 60 3.26 -11.79 5.21
N THR A 61 3.04 -11.59 3.92
CA THR A 61 3.98 -10.88 3.04
C THR A 61 3.20 -9.94 2.14
N VAL A 62 3.64 -8.68 2.07
CA VAL A 62 3.05 -7.65 1.20
C VAL A 62 4.16 -7.12 0.30
N VAL A 63 3.89 -7.13 -1.01
CA VAL A 63 4.78 -6.56 -2.04
C VAL A 63 4.05 -5.40 -2.70
N TRP A 64 4.70 -4.23 -2.74
CA TRP A 64 4.12 -3.03 -3.35
C TRP A 64 4.89 -2.65 -4.62
N VAL A 65 4.15 -2.33 -5.67
CA VAL A 65 4.66 -1.73 -6.89
C VAL A 65 3.93 -0.41 -7.09
N PRO A 66 4.63 0.71 -7.38
CA PRO A 66 3.96 2.00 -7.48
C PRO A 66 3.05 2.09 -8.70
N GLY A 67 1.91 2.74 -8.52
CA GLY A 67 1.10 3.23 -9.61
C GLY A 67 1.36 4.73 -9.82
N ASN A 68 0.78 5.30 -10.87
CA ASN A 68 0.98 6.71 -11.16
C ASN A 68 0.40 7.63 -10.07
N HIS A 69 -0.74 7.29 -9.49
CA HIS A 69 -1.34 8.09 -8.40
C HIS A 69 -0.46 8.12 -7.16
N ASP A 70 0.22 7.02 -6.82
CA ASP A 70 1.13 6.97 -5.67
C ASP A 70 2.29 7.96 -5.84
N LEU A 71 2.70 8.21 -7.07
CA LEU A 71 3.83 9.08 -7.40
C LEU A 71 3.43 10.54 -7.64
N TRP A 72 2.14 10.84 -7.69
CA TRP A 72 1.65 12.21 -7.86
C TRP A 72 1.76 12.98 -6.54
N ALA A 73 2.20 14.25 -6.64
CA ALA A 73 2.22 15.16 -5.48
C ALA A 73 0.86 15.82 -5.37
N HIS A 74 0.04 15.38 -4.42
CA HIS A 74 -1.25 16.01 -4.16
C HIS A 74 -1.03 17.41 -3.55
N PRO A 75 -1.79 18.44 -3.99
CA PRO A 75 -1.60 19.81 -3.47
C PRO A 75 -1.71 19.93 -1.95
N ARG A 76 -2.51 19.08 -1.31
CA ARG A 76 -2.74 19.09 0.14
C ARG A 76 -1.82 18.14 0.90
N ASP A 77 -0.94 17.41 0.23
CA ASP A 77 0.00 16.51 0.87
C ASP A 77 1.12 17.36 1.51
N PRO A 78 1.38 17.19 2.82
CA PRO A 78 2.53 17.85 3.46
C PRO A 78 3.86 17.42 2.86
N VAL A 79 3.94 16.18 2.34
CA VAL A 79 5.13 15.67 1.67
C VAL A 79 5.14 16.19 0.24
N LYS A 80 6.06 17.13 -0.06
CA LYS A 80 6.12 17.84 -1.34
C LYS A 80 7.12 17.23 -2.32
N LEU A 81 7.41 15.94 -2.19
CA LEU A 81 8.32 15.22 -3.07
C LEU A 81 7.61 14.76 -4.34
N ARG A 82 8.34 14.74 -5.45
CA ARG A 82 7.84 14.32 -6.77
C ARG A 82 8.84 13.38 -7.45
N GLY A 83 8.34 12.57 -8.37
CA GLY A 83 9.16 11.72 -9.22
C GLY A 83 10.00 10.74 -8.42
N GLU A 84 11.28 10.65 -8.75
CA GLU A 84 12.19 9.71 -8.11
C GLU A 84 12.34 9.96 -6.61
N ALA A 85 12.40 11.22 -6.18
CA ALA A 85 12.50 11.55 -4.76
C ALA A 85 11.29 11.03 -3.98
N ARG A 86 10.10 11.16 -4.55
CA ARG A 86 8.88 10.62 -3.95
C ARG A 86 8.91 9.10 -3.93
N TYR A 87 9.34 8.46 -5.01
CA TYR A 87 9.49 7.01 -5.07
C TYR A 87 10.44 6.52 -3.98
N GLN A 88 11.60 7.15 -3.82
CA GLN A 88 12.58 6.76 -2.80
C GLN A 88 12.00 6.94 -1.39
N HIS A 89 11.23 8.00 -1.16
CA HIS A 89 10.55 8.21 0.11
C HIS A 89 9.57 7.07 0.42
N LEU A 90 8.79 6.65 -0.57
CA LEU A 90 7.84 5.55 -0.41
C LEU A 90 8.53 4.20 -0.23
N VAL A 91 9.66 3.98 -0.90
CA VAL A 91 10.48 2.77 -0.71
C VAL A 91 11.01 2.70 0.73
N ALA A 92 11.48 3.82 1.28
CA ALA A 92 11.94 3.87 2.67
C ALA A 92 10.77 3.58 3.64
N LEU A 93 9.60 4.13 3.36
CA LEU A 93 8.39 3.88 4.14
C LEU A 93 8.04 2.39 4.11
N CYS A 94 8.05 1.77 2.93
CA CYS A 94 7.78 0.34 2.80
C CYS A 94 8.78 -0.49 3.61
N ARG A 95 10.05 -0.13 3.57
CA ARG A 95 11.08 -0.84 4.35
C ARG A 95 10.77 -0.78 5.84
N ASP A 96 10.38 0.39 6.34
CA ASP A 96 10.02 0.56 7.74
C ASP A 96 8.80 -0.25 8.15
N LEU A 97 7.86 -0.46 7.23
CA LEU A 97 6.65 -1.24 7.47
C LEU A 97 6.84 -2.74 7.23
N GLY A 98 7.98 -3.16 6.71
CA GLY A 98 8.20 -4.56 6.33
C GLY A 98 7.51 -4.93 5.02
N VAL A 99 7.23 -3.96 4.15
CA VAL A 99 6.67 -4.17 2.82
C VAL A 99 7.80 -4.27 1.81
N ILE A 100 7.71 -5.28 0.94
CA ILE A 100 8.74 -5.55 -0.07
C ILE A 100 8.50 -4.65 -1.29
N THR A 101 9.58 -4.10 -1.85
CA THR A 101 9.55 -3.33 -3.10
C THR A 101 10.46 -3.98 -4.13
N PRO A 102 10.23 -3.70 -5.41
CA PRO A 102 11.14 -4.16 -6.47
C PRO A 102 12.58 -3.69 -6.29
#